data_b664970ec04a7b2600f039ff792b9390
#
_entry.id   b664970ec04a7b2600f039ff792b9390
#
_cell.length_a   1.000
_cell.length_b   1.000
_cell.length_c   1.000
_cell.angle_alpha   90.00
_cell.angle_beta   90.00
_cell.angle_gamma   90.00
#
_symmetry.space_group_name_H-M   'P 1'
#
loop_
_entity.id
_entity.type
_entity.pdbx_description
1 polymer ?
#
loop_
_entity_poly.entity_id
_entity_poly.type
_entity_poly.pdbx_seq_one_letter_code
_entity_poly.pdbx_strand_id
1 'polypeptide(L)'
;RIDKFFDCIYVDECQDFASDDFDWLLSLSNLNAEVSLLGDFYQKTFSTSRRGNKGKGVHSNFDNWIKVISDSGFEIDLSSLSKSYRCPKIVCDFIVEKLSIEISSQLEEKYSAQITLIDSQDKIESIMTDDNVMKLFYQKSYDYDCKSQNWGDSKGSEYDNVCVVLNPTTYKLFAADRLNELSSQTKSKFYVACTRTRGNLYFVKQLDISKYKKIK
;
A
#
# COMPACT_ATOMS: atom_id res chain seq x y z
N ARG A 1 -3.51 30.72 14.12
CA ARG A 1 -4.88 31.18 13.73
C ARG A 1 -5.89 30.05 13.64
N ILE A 2 -5.48 28.83 13.29
CA ILE A 2 -6.35 27.63 13.13
C ILE A 2 -7.02 27.31 14.49
N ASP A 3 -6.26 27.27 15.56
CA ASP A 3 -6.68 27.00 16.94
C ASP A 3 -7.67 28.01 17.56
N LYS A 4 -7.98 29.09 16.83
CA LYS A 4 -9.07 30.02 17.19
C LYS A 4 -10.44 29.57 16.71
N PHE A 5 -10.48 28.64 15.76
CA PHE A 5 -11.70 28.24 15.06
C PHE A 5 -11.99 26.74 15.17
N PHE A 6 -11.00 25.94 15.59
CA PHE A 6 -11.12 24.49 15.66
C PHE A 6 -10.56 23.97 16.99
N ASP A 7 -11.33 23.15 17.67
CA ASP A 7 -10.93 22.47 18.89
C ASP A 7 -10.15 21.18 18.59
N CYS A 8 -10.47 20.54 17.44
CA CYS A 8 -9.84 19.30 16.99
C CYS A 8 -9.44 19.39 15.51
N ILE A 9 -8.30 18.79 15.16
CA ILE A 9 -7.77 18.68 13.79
C ILE A 9 -7.39 17.24 13.54
N TYR A 10 -7.94 16.64 12.50
CA TYR A 10 -7.60 15.30 12.05
C TYR A 10 -6.87 15.38 10.70
N VAL A 11 -5.69 14.79 10.63
CA VAL A 11 -4.91 14.70 9.39
C VAL A 11 -4.81 13.24 8.99
N ASP A 12 -5.48 12.89 7.90
CA ASP A 12 -5.42 11.54 7.34
C ASP A 12 -4.26 11.41 6.35
N GLU A 13 -3.79 10.16 6.15
CA GLU A 13 -2.69 9.81 5.24
C GLU A 13 -1.40 10.59 5.54
N CYS A 14 -1.11 10.81 6.81
CA CYS A 14 0.02 11.65 7.24
C CYS A 14 1.39 11.17 6.73
N GLN A 15 1.54 9.90 6.35
CA GLN A 15 2.76 9.36 5.75
C GLN A 15 3.07 9.93 4.36
N ASP A 16 2.10 10.54 3.66
CA ASP A 16 2.33 11.13 2.34
C ASP A 16 2.98 12.51 2.40
N PHE A 17 2.92 13.16 3.56
CA PHE A 17 3.60 14.44 3.77
C PHE A 17 5.11 14.26 3.68
N ALA A 18 5.78 15.14 2.97
CA ALA A 18 7.21 15.07 2.74
C ALA A 18 7.83 16.47 2.66
N SER A 19 9.12 16.56 2.95
CA SER A 19 9.90 17.81 2.87
C SER A 19 9.25 18.93 3.71
N ASP A 20 9.03 20.11 3.13
CA ASP A 20 8.47 21.27 3.82
C ASP A 20 7.04 21.01 4.33
N ASP A 21 6.25 20.17 3.63
CA ASP A 21 4.91 19.79 4.07
C ASP A 21 4.96 18.90 5.33
N PHE A 22 5.99 18.06 5.46
CA PHE A 22 6.18 17.26 6.68
C PHE A 22 6.60 18.14 7.86
N ASP A 23 7.48 19.13 7.65
CA ASP A 23 7.82 20.11 8.70
C ASP A 23 6.59 20.90 9.14
N TRP A 24 5.73 21.29 8.18
CA TRP A 24 4.46 21.93 8.49
C TRP A 24 3.55 21.02 9.33
N LEU A 25 3.42 19.74 8.94
CA LEU A 25 2.65 18.75 9.68
C LEU A 25 3.12 18.63 11.12
N LEU A 26 4.44 18.51 11.34
CA LEU A 26 5.03 18.41 12.68
C LEU A 26 4.78 19.68 13.51
N SER A 27 4.74 20.85 12.88
CA SER A 27 4.47 22.12 13.57
C SER A 27 3.06 22.23 14.18
N LEU A 28 2.14 21.35 13.76
CA LEU A 28 0.78 21.30 14.30
C LEU A 28 0.76 20.92 15.79
N SER A 29 1.81 20.24 16.30
CA SER A 29 1.96 19.93 17.73
C SER A 29 2.02 21.17 18.64
N ASN A 30 2.33 22.34 18.07
CA ASN A 30 2.39 23.61 18.81
C ASN A 30 1.03 24.33 18.91
N LEU A 31 -0.04 23.75 18.37
CA LEU A 31 -1.39 24.33 18.46
C LEU A 31 -2.01 24.01 19.83
N ASN A 32 -2.97 24.84 20.26
CA ASN A 32 -3.78 24.56 21.45
C ASN A 32 -4.93 23.58 21.12
N ALA A 33 -5.26 23.39 19.86
CA ALA A 33 -6.24 22.40 19.39
C ALA A 33 -5.68 20.98 19.55
N GLU A 34 -6.55 20.01 19.80
CA GLU A 34 -6.22 18.60 19.74
C GLU A 34 -5.89 18.19 18.30
N VAL A 35 -4.71 17.61 18.05
CA VAL A 35 -4.29 17.22 16.73
C VAL A 35 -4.04 15.71 16.68
N SER A 36 -4.76 15.03 15.79
CA SER A 36 -4.59 13.59 15.54
C SER A 36 -4.05 13.36 14.13
N LEU A 37 -2.91 12.69 14.03
CA LEU A 37 -2.31 12.25 12.77
C LEU A 37 -2.64 10.77 12.54
N LEU A 38 -3.33 10.47 11.45
CA LEU A 38 -3.67 9.11 11.07
C LEU A 38 -2.87 8.73 9.81
N GLY A 39 -2.35 7.51 9.77
CA GLY A 39 -1.60 7.07 8.63
C GLY A 39 -1.04 5.66 8.76
N ASP A 40 -0.69 5.09 7.61
CA ASP A 40 0.02 3.82 7.50
C ASP A 40 1.34 4.08 6.76
N PHE A 41 2.46 3.98 7.47
CA PHE A 41 3.80 4.19 6.91
C PHE A 41 4.03 3.42 5.61
N TYR A 42 3.53 2.19 5.56
CA TYR A 42 3.73 1.30 4.40
C TYR A 42 2.81 1.62 3.22
N GLN A 43 1.82 2.50 3.39
CA GLN A 43 1.00 3.00 2.28
C GLN A 43 1.55 4.27 1.62
N LYS A 44 2.80 4.64 1.89
CA LYS A 44 3.45 5.77 1.21
C LYS A 44 3.76 5.42 -0.25
N THR A 45 2.90 5.82 -1.16
CA THR A 45 3.05 5.58 -2.61
C THR A 45 3.43 6.82 -3.40
N PHE A 46 3.22 8.01 -2.82
CA PHE A 46 3.63 9.30 -3.39
C PHE A 46 4.13 10.23 -2.27
N SER A 47 4.50 11.46 -2.63
CA SER A 47 4.92 12.50 -1.70
C SER A 47 4.27 13.81 -2.08
N THR A 48 3.73 14.55 -1.10
CA THR A 48 3.05 15.83 -1.30
C THR A 48 3.99 16.91 -1.82
N SER A 49 5.26 16.90 -1.38
CA SER A 49 6.29 17.83 -1.84
C SER A 49 7.54 17.09 -2.30
N ARG A 50 8.19 17.65 -3.33
CA ARG A 50 9.52 17.23 -3.81
C ARG A 50 10.57 18.34 -3.63
N ARG A 51 10.17 19.48 -3.05
CA ARG A 51 11.05 20.64 -2.85
C ARG A 51 11.73 20.53 -1.49
N GLY A 52 13.02 20.89 -1.47
CA GLY A 52 13.82 20.91 -0.24
C GLY A 52 14.49 19.56 0.07
N ASN A 53 15.45 19.62 0.98
CA ASN A 53 16.19 18.46 1.51
C ASN A 53 15.82 18.15 2.96
N LYS A 54 14.90 18.87 3.54
CA LYS A 54 14.43 18.65 4.91
C LYS A 54 13.70 17.32 5.00
N GLY A 55 13.87 16.64 6.10
CA GLY A 55 13.27 15.31 6.30
C GLY A 55 13.78 14.23 5.35
N LYS A 56 14.88 14.46 4.60
CA LYS A 56 15.46 13.48 3.70
C LYS A 56 15.91 12.26 4.51
N GLY A 57 15.35 11.10 4.18
CA GLY A 57 15.64 9.86 4.92
C GLY A 57 14.67 9.57 6.09
N VAL A 58 13.80 10.49 6.49
CA VAL A 58 12.80 10.22 7.56
C VAL A 58 11.94 9.00 7.20
N HIS A 59 11.53 8.91 5.95
CA HIS A 59 10.75 7.77 5.44
C HIS A 59 11.60 6.58 4.97
N SER A 60 12.88 6.50 5.36
CA SER A 60 13.75 5.37 5.00
C SER A 60 13.39 4.11 5.77
N ASN A 61 12.97 4.24 7.02
CA ASN A 61 12.44 3.16 7.84
C ASN A 61 11.36 3.65 8.80
N PHE A 62 10.56 2.73 9.30
CA PHE A 62 9.44 2.98 10.19
C PHE A 62 9.87 3.62 11.51
N ASP A 63 10.88 3.07 12.17
CA ASP A 63 11.31 3.52 13.50
C ASP A 63 11.79 4.97 13.48
N ASN A 64 12.51 5.35 12.42
CA ASN A 64 12.97 6.72 12.26
C ASN A 64 11.80 7.69 12.02
N TRP A 65 10.79 7.28 11.25
CA TRP A 65 9.59 8.08 11.01
C TRP A 65 8.80 8.31 12.29
N ILE A 66 8.53 7.25 13.06
CA ILE A 66 7.87 7.31 14.35
C ILE A 66 8.66 8.17 15.34
N LYS A 67 9.98 8.00 15.39
CA LYS A 67 10.86 8.78 16.28
C LYS A 67 10.73 10.27 16.00
N VAL A 68 10.77 10.70 14.76
CA VAL A 68 10.68 12.13 14.39
C VAL A 68 9.32 12.71 14.77
N ILE A 69 8.23 11.97 14.60
CA ILE A 69 6.87 12.40 15.02
C ILE A 69 6.81 12.52 16.54
N SER A 70 7.30 11.52 17.27
CA SER A 70 7.34 11.53 18.74
C SER A 70 8.20 12.66 19.29
N ASP A 71 9.41 12.87 18.74
CA ASP A 71 10.32 13.96 19.13
C ASP A 71 9.69 15.35 18.88
N SER A 72 8.69 15.44 18.02
CA SER A 72 7.94 16.68 17.73
C SER A 72 6.75 16.91 18.69
N GLY A 73 6.55 16.04 19.68
CA GLY A 73 5.54 16.21 20.74
C GLY A 73 4.24 15.44 20.54
N PHE A 74 4.14 14.55 19.54
CA PHE A 74 2.98 13.69 19.38
C PHE A 74 3.13 12.39 20.19
N GLU A 75 2.05 11.97 20.84
CA GLU A 75 1.94 10.63 21.41
C GLU A 75 1.69 9.61 20.29
N ILE A 76 2.31 8.43 20.40
CA ILE A 76 2.23 7.39 19.37
C ILE A 76 1.34 6.24 19.84
N ASP A 77 0.28 5.97 19.09
CA ASP A 77 -0.55 4.78 19.23
C ASP A 77 -0.43 3.89 17.98
N LEU A 78 0.15 2.71 18.16
CA LEU A 78 0.31 1.69 17.11
C LEU A 78 -0.71 0.56 17.22
N SER A 79 -1.63 0.64 18.17
CA SER A 79 -2.54 -0.46 18.53
C SER A 79 -3.98 -0.25 18.03
N SER A 80 -4.51 0.95 18.16
CA SER A 80 -5.94 1.24 17.92
C SER A 80 -6.39 0.98 16.48
N LEU A 81 -5.52 1.19 15.48
CA LEU A 81 -5.81 1.02 14.06
C LEU A 81 -5.00 -0.11 13.40
N SER A 82 -4.55 -1.09 14.17
CA SER A 82 -3.71 -2.19 13.69
C SER A 82 -4.46 -3.25 12.87
N LYS A 83 -5.79 -3.17 12.79
CA LYS A 83 -6.62 -4.20 12.15
C LYS A 83 -7.22 -3.73 10.85
N SER A 84 -7.12 -4.56 9.81
CA SER A 84 -7.79 -4.34 8.55
C SER A 84 -9.24 -4.84 8.59
N TYR A 85 -10.19 -3.98 8.23
CA TYR A 85 -11.60 -4.33 8.07
C TYR A 85 -11.94 -4.80 6.64
N ARG A 86 -10.95 -4.84 5.75
CA ARG A 86 -11.09 -5.22 4.35
C ARG A 86 -10.40 -6.52 4.01
N CYS A 87 -9.15 -6.67 4.44
CA CYS A 87 -8.31 -7.79 4.01
C CYS A 87 -8.69 -9.08 4.72
N PRO A 88 -8.90 -10.19 3.98
CA PRO A 88 -9.01 -11.51 4.55
C PRO A 88 -7.76 -11.88 5.37
N LYS A 89 -7.95 -12.73 6.39
CA LYS A 89 -6.86 -13.16 7.27
C LYS A 89 -5.66 -13.72 6.49
N ILE A 90 -5.91 -14.57 5.49
CA ILE A 90 -4.85 -15.17 4.66
C ILE A 90 -4.00 -14.12 3.94
N VAL A 91 -4.58 -12.99 3.54
CA VAL A 91 -3.84 -11.88 2.92
C VAL A 91 -3.02 -11.14 3.96
N CYS A 92 -3.56 -10.89 5.14
CA CYS A 92 -2.80 -10.29 6.25
C CYS A 92 -1.62 -11.19 6.65
N ASP A 93 -1.84 -12.48 6.82
CA ASP A 93 -0.80 -13.46 7.16
C ASP A 93 0.32 -13.49 6.08
N PHE A 94 -0.04 -13.44 4.79
CA PHE A 94 0.91 -13.33 3.69
C PHE A 94 1.76 -12.05 3.78
N ILE A 95 1.15 -10.92 4.12
CA ILE A 95 1.85 -9.64 4.27
C ILE A 95 2.86 -9.70 5.43
N VAL A 96 2.43 -10.23 6.58
CA VAL A 96 3.33 -10.40 7.75
C VAL A 96 4.50 -11.31 7.39
N GLU A 97 4.21 -12.47 6.82
CA GLU A 97 5.24 -13.49 6.50
C GLU A 97 6.22 -13.01 5.43
N LYS A 98 5.71 -12.42 4.33
CA LYS A 98 6.54 -12.13 3.14
C LYS A 98 7.12 -10.72 3.11
N LEU A 99 6.50 -9.74 3.78
CA LEU A 99 6.97 -8.36 3.77
C LEU A 99 7.48 -7.88 5.13
N SER A 100 7.26 -8.66 6.20
CA SER A 100 7.55 -8.26 7.59
C SER A 100 6.86 -6.92 7.93
N ILE A 101 5.58 -6.81 7.56
CA ILE A 101 4.73 -5.66 7.88
C ILE A 101 3.61 -6.17 8.78
N GLU A 102 3.53 -5.63 10.00
CA GLU A 102 2.51 -6.02 10.97
C GLU A 102 1.12 -5.54 10.53
N ILE A 103 0.23 -6.49 10.31
CA ILE A 103 -1.18 -6.25 9.99
C ILE A 103 -2.00 -7.46 10.43
N SER A 104 -3.21 -7.23 10.92
CA SER A 104 -4.14 -8.32 11.22
C SER A 104 -5.51 -8.05 10.60
N SER A 105 -6.33 -9.09 10.45
CA SER A 105 -7.67 -8.96 9.92
C SER A 105 -8.68 -8.84 11.07
N GLN A 106 -9.68 -7.96 10.89
CA GLN A 106 -10.89 -7.92 11.73
C GLN A 106 -12.00 -8.80 11.16
N LEU A 107 -11.85 -9.31 9.92
CA LEU A 107 -12.85 -10.14 9.29
C LEU A 107 -12.87 -11.53 9.95
N GLU A 108 -14.07 -12.04 10.25
CA GLU A 108 -14.25 -13.41 10.70
C GLU A 108 -13.80 -14.40 9.59
N GLU A 109 -13.33 -15.59 9.98
CA GLU A 109 -12.80 -16.64 9.07
C GLU A 109 -13.82 -17.19 8.05
N LYS A 110 -15.04 -16.69 8.01
CA LYS A 110 -16.11 -17.13 7.11
C LYS A 110 -15.85 -16.92 5.61
N TYR A 111 -14.82 -16.14 5.26
CA TYR A 111 -14.47 -15.88 3.86
C TYR A 111 -13.35 -16.84 3.43
N SER A 112 -13.68 -17.78 2.56
CA SER A 112 -12.74 -18.72 1.94
C SER A 112 -11.87 -18.05 0.88
N ALA A 113 -11.15 -16.98 1.24
CA ALA A 113 -10.22 -16.31 0.36
C ALA A 113 -8.99 -17.19 0.08
N GLN A 114 -8.44 -17.07 -1.11
CA GLN A 114 -7.25 -17.83 -1.53
C GLN A 114 -6.18 -16.89 -2.09
N ILE A 115 -4.93 -17.30 -1.91
CA ILE A 115 -3.78 -16.69 -2.58
C ILE A 115 -3.23 -17.69 -3.58
N THR A 116 -3.16 -17.31 -4.86
CA THR A 116 -2.78 -18.24 -5.93
C THR A 116 -1.84 -17.57 -6.92
N LEU A 117 -0.69 -18.19 -7.21
CA LEU A 117 0.12 -17.87 -8.37
C LEU A 117 -0.48 -18.58 -9.59
N ILE A 118 -0.87 -17.81 -10.60
CA ILE A 118 -1.46 -18.31 -11.84
C ILE A 118 -0.35 -18.48 -12.87
N ASP A 119 -0.16 -19.71 -13.36
CA ASP A 119 0.90 -20.10 -14.29
C ASP A 119 0.40 -20.82 -15.55
N SER A 120 -0.85 -21.30 -15.57
CA SER A 120 -1.43 -21.92 -16.76
C SER A 120 -2.10 -20.87 -17.66
N GLN A 121 -1.95 -21.01 -18.99
CA GLN A 121 -2.48 -20.05 -19.96
C GLN A 121 -4.01 -19.90 -19.89
N ASP A 122 -4.74 -21.00 -19.69
CA ASP A 122 -6.20 -20.96 -19.58
C ASP A 122 -6.67 -20.16 -18.37
N LYS A 123 -6.00 -20.34 -17.22
CA LYS A 123 -6.29 -19.58 -16.00
C LYS A 123 -5.88 -18.10 -16.12
N ILE A 124 -4.74 -17.83 -16.78
CA ILE A 124 -4.31 -16.46 -17.06
C ILE A 124 -5.36 -15.77 -17.93
N GLU A 125 -5.86 -16.44 -18.98
CA GLU A 125 -6.89 -15.90 -19.85
C GLU A 125 -8.18 -15.61 -19.08
N SER A 126 -8.65 -16.56 -18.29
CA SER A 126 -9.83 -16.37 -17.43
C SER A 126 -9.68 -15.15 -16.51
N ILE A 127 -8.52 -15.00 -15.84
CA ILE A 127 -8.29 -13.86 -14.95
C ILE A 127 -8.20 -12.55 -15.72
N MET A 128 -7.50 -12.52 -16.87
CA MET A 128 -7.27 -11.29 -17.63
C MET A 128 -8.55 -10.74 -18.26
N THR A 129 -9.49 -11.59 -18.60
CA THR A 129 -10.78 -11.22 -19.22
C THR A 129 -11.91 -11.00 -18.21
N ASP A 130 -11.75 -11.42 -16.95
CA ASP A 130 -12.78 -11.25 -15.92
C ASP A 130 -12.76 -9.82 -15.33
N ASP A 131 -13.80 -9.03 -15.60
CA ASP A 131 -13.94 -7.67 -15.06
C ASP A 131 -14.22 -7.60 -13.54
N ASN A 132 -14.55 -8.73 -12.89
CA ASN A 132 -14.69 -8.80 -11.43
C ASN A 132 -13.33 -8.92 -10.72
N VAL A 133 -12.25 -9.16 -11.48
CA VAL A 133 -10.90 -9.18 -10.96
C VAL A 133 -10.17 -7.91 -11.39
N MET A 134 -9.72 -7.07 -10.45
CA MET A 134 -8.89 -5.91 -10.76
C MET A 134 -7.44 -6.33 -10.97
N LYS A 135 -6.86 -5.99 -12.14
CA LYS A 135 -5.44 -6.27 -12.44
C LYS A 135 -4.60 -5.07 -12.03
N LEU A 136 -3.68 -5.30 -11.11
CA LEU A 136 -2.82 -4.26 -10.59
C LEU A 136 -1.39 -4.44 -11.10
N PHE A 137 -0.89 -3.42 -11.80
CA PHE A 137 0.45 -3.38 -12.40
C PHE A 137 1.40 -2.50 -11.59
N TYR A 138 2.69 -2.79 -11.62
CA TYR A 138 3.66 -1.89 -11.00
C TYR A 138 3.59 -0.48 -11.58
N GLN A 139 3.44 -0.39 -12.92
CA GLN A 139 3.29 0.85 -13.70
C GLN A 139 2.75 0.55 -15.10
N LYS A 140 2.27 1.59 -15.80
CA LYS A 140 1.78 1.51 -17.20
C LYS A 140 0.64 0.51 -17.39
N SER A 141 -0.27 0.43 -16.44
CA SER A 141 -1.47 -0.41 -16.56
C SER A 141 -2.27 -0.10 -17.82
N TYR A 142 -2.27 1.15 -18.29
CA TYR A 142 -2.95 1.62 -19.49
C TYR A 142 -2.43 0.99 -20.80
N ASP A 143 -1.22 0.39 -20.79
CA ASP A 143 -0.68 -0.33 -21.95
C ASP A 143 -1.37 -1.70 -22.16
N TYR A 144 -2.26 -2.14 -21.26
CA TYR A 144 -2.91 -3.44 -21.33
C TYR A 144 -4.41 -3.31 -21.60
N ASP A 145 -4.96 -4.27 -22.34
CA ASP A 145 -6.38 -4.32 -22.67
C ASP A 145 -7.13 -5.17 -21.63
N CYS A 146 -7.29 -4.60 -20.45
CA CYS A 146 -8.03 -5.19 -19.34
C CYS A 146 -8.36 -4.12 -18.30
N LYS A 147 -9.32 -4.42 -17.42
CA LYS A 147 -9.64 -3.56 -16.28
C LYS A 147 -8.46 -3.52 -15.31
N SER A 148 -7.75 -2.41 -15.25
CA SER A 148 -6.48 -2.34 -14.55
C SER A 148 -6.15 -0.97 -13.97
N GLN A 149 -5.27 -0.98 -12.95
CA GLN A 149 -4.64 0.20 -12.38
C GLN A 149 -3.16 -0.07 -12.05
N ASN A 150 -2.40 0.99 -11.76
CA ASN A 150 -1.07 0.79 -11.18
C ASN A 150 -1.17 0.49 -9.68
N TRP A 151 -0.18 -0.21 -9.13
CA TRP A 151 -0.15 -0.57 -7.70
C TRP A 151 -0.36 0.65 -6.78
N GLY A 152 0.39 1.73 -7.01
CA GLY A 152 0.31 2.94 -6.19
C GLY A 152 -1.00 3.70 -6.35
N ASP A 153 -1.56 3.69 -7.57
CA ASP A 153 -2.79 4.43 -7.89
C ASP A 153 -4.04 3.73 -7.33
N SER A 154 -3.92 2.47 -6.92
CA SER A 154 -5.00 1.72 -6.26
C SER A 154 -5.20 2.08 -4.78
N LYS A 155 -4.34 2.96 -4.22
CA LYS A 155 -4.50 3.48 -2.86
C LYS A 155 -5.89 4.12 -2.70
N GLY A 156 -6.55 3.89 -1.57
CA GLY A 156 -7.92 4.34 -1.33
C GLY A 156 -9.04 3.51 -2.00
N SER A 157 -8.68 2.62 -2.94
CA SER A 157 -9.67 1.72 -3.60
C SER A 157 -9.77 0.38 -2.89
N GLU A 158 -10.84 -0.37 -3.20
CA GLU A 158 -11.03 -1.75 -2.77
C GLU A 158 -11.78 -2.55 -3.84
N TYR A 159 -11.51 -3.85 -3.92
CA TYR A 159 -12.04 -4.74 -4.94
C TYR A 159 -12.38 -6.11 -4.34
N ASP A 160 -13.36 -6.80 -4.92
CA ASP A 160 -13.72 -8.14 -4.48
C ASP A 160 -12.56 -9.12 -4.70
N ASN A 161 -11.92 -9.07 -5.87
CA ASN A 161 -10.75 -9.87 -6.17
C ASN A 161 -9.67 -9.03 -6.87
N VAL A 162 -8.42 -9.35 -6.58
CA VAL A 162 -7.27 -8.63 -7.11
C VAL A 162 -6.28 -9.62 -7.76
N CYS A 163 -5.76 -9.26 -8.93
CA CYS A 163 -4.63 -9.92 -9.56
C CYS A 163 -3.44 -8.96 -9.60
N VAL A 164 -2.41 -9.22 -8.81
CA VAL A 164 -1.17 -8.44 -8.80
C VAL A 164 -0.24 -8.97 -9.87
N VAL A 165 0.04 -8.14 -10.87
CA VAL A 165 0.95 -8.45 -11.97
C VAL A 165 2.39 -8.19 -11.52
N LEU A 166 3.16 -9.27 -11.40
CA LEU A 166 4.54 -9.24 -10.94
C LEU A 166 5.48 -8.87 -12.10
N ASN A 167 6.12 -7.70 -12.00
CA ASN A 167 7.20 -7.35 -12.93
C ASN A 167 8.41 -8.29 -12.72
N PRO A 168 9.35 -8.37 -13.69
CA PRO A 168 10.46 -9.35 -13.63
C PRO A 168 11.28 -9.27 -12.32
N THR A 169 11.54 -8.07 -11.83
CA THR A 169 12.33 -7.87 -10.60
C THR A 169 11.56 -8.37 -9.37
N THR A 170 10.30 -8.00 -9.23
CA THR A 170 9.46 -8.46 -8.11
C THR A 170 9.22 -9.96 -8.19
N TYR A 171 8.98 -10.52 -9.39
CA TYR A 171 8.81 -11.96 -9.55
C TYR A 171 10.06 -12.75 -9.12
N LYS A 172 11.26 -12.26 -9.44
CA LYS A 172 12.51 -12.90 -9.00
C LYS A 172 12.60 -13.02 -7.48
N LEU A 173 12.22 -11.98 -6.75
CA LEU A 173 12.20 -12.00 -5.29
C LEU A 173 11.05 -12.86 -4.75
N PHE A 174 9.87 -12.79 -5.38
CA PHE A 174 8.72 -13.62 -5.03
C PHE A 174 9.05 -15.12 -5.13
N ALA A 175 9.64 -15.55 -6.25
CA ALA A 175 10.01 -16.94 -6.49
C ALA A 175 11.15 -17.44 -5.57
N ALA A 176 11.99 -16.53 -5.09
CA ALA A 176 13.08 -16.82 -4.16
C ALA A 176 12.67 -16.74 -2.68
N ASP A 177 11.39 -16.40 -2.40
CA ASP A 177 10.86 -16.13 -1.06
C ASP A 177 11.59 -15.00 -0.33
N ARG A 178 11.91 -13.93 -1.04
CA ARG A 178 12.71 -12.79 -0.60
C ARG A 178 12.01 -11.44 -0.84
N LEU A 179 10.68 -11.40 -0.74
CA LEU A 179 9.90 -10.16 -0.94
C LEU A 179 10.21 -9.08 0.12
N ASN A 180 10.69 -9.46 1.28
CA ASN A 180 11.15 -8.54 2.32
C ASN A 180 12.32 -7.65 1.86
N GLU A 181 13.07 -8.06 0.81
CA GLU A 181 14.19 -7.31 0.23
C GLU A 181 13.76 -6.31 -0.85
N LEU A 182 12.48 -6.17 -1.13
CA LEU A 182 11.98 -5.12 -2.00
C LEU A 182 12.44 -3.74 -1.49
N SER A 183 12.84 -2.84 -2.41
CA SER A 183 13.12 -1.45 -2.03
C SER A 183 11.90 -0.82 -1.34
N SER A 184 12.11 0.08 -0.40
CA SER A 184 11.06 0.71 0.40
C SER A 184 9.86 1.17 -0.45
N GLN A 185 10.12 1.90 -1.55
CA GLN A 185 9.05 2.36 -2.44
C GLN A 185 8.30 1.22 -3.14
N THR A 186 9.02 0.18 -3.60
CA THR A 186 8.39 -0.97 -4.27
C THR A 186 7.61 -1.80 -3.26
N LYS A 187 8.15 -1.97 -2.05
CA LYS A 187 7.49 -2.67 -0.95
C LYS A 187 6.16 -1.99 -0.59
N SER A 188 6.14 -0.66 -0.43
CA SER A 188 4.92 0.10 -0.17
C SER A 188 3.87 -0.06 -1.28
N LYS A 189 4.28 0.08 -2.54
CA LYS A 189 3.35 -0.13 -3.67
C LYS A 189 2.82 -1.55 -3.75
N PHE A 190 3.66 -2.55 -3.49
CA PHE A 190 3.27 -3.96 -3.48
C PHE A 190 2.32 -4.27 -2.31
N TYR A 191 2.62 -3.75 -1.11
CA TYR A 191 1.75 -3.82 0.05
C TYR A 191 0.37 -3.22 -0.25
N VAL A 192 0.34 -2.00 -0.81
CA VAL A 192 -0.92 -1.37 -1.23
C VAL A 192 -1.67 -2.27 -2.19
N ALA A 193 -1.03 -2.78 -3.25
CA ALA A 193 -1.70 -3.62 -4.24
C ALA A 193 -2.30 -4.90 -3.63
N CYS A 194 -1.55 -5.59 -2.77
CA CYS A 194 -2.02 -6.82 -2.13
C CYS A 194 -3.17 -6.59 -1.16
N THR A 195 -3.18 -5.44 -0.47
CA THR A 195 -4.20 -5.11 0.52
C THR A 195 -5.46 -4.46 -0.05
N ARG A 196 -5.65 -4.42 -1.37
CA ARG A 196 -6.87 -3.88 -2.01
C ARG A 196 -7.99 -4.90 -2.14
N THR A 197 -7.73 -6.18 -1.90
CA THR A 197 -8.72 -7.24 -2.04
C THR A 197 -9.57 -7.44 -0.78
N ARG A 198 -10.86 -7.73 -1.00
CA ARG A 198 -11.79 -8.26 0.00
C ARG A 198 -11.92 -9.79 -0.06
N GLY A 199 -11.42 -10.41 -1.12
CA GLY A 199 -11.50 -11.85 -1.37
C GLY A 199 -10.17 -12.41 -1.87
N ASN A 200 -10.17 -12.99 -3.08
CA ASN A 200 -9.01 -13.69 -3.59
C ASN A 200 -7.89 -12.74 -4.03
N LEU A 201 -6.66 -13.16 -3.78
CA LEU A 201 -5.45 -12.52 -4.25
C LEU A 201 -4.74 -13.44 -5.25
N TYR A 202 -4.70 -13.01 -6.50
CA TYR A 202 -3.99 -13.72 -7.56
C TYR A 202 -2.67 -13.04 -7.87
N PHE A 203 -1.68 -13.82 -8.26
CA PHE A 203 -0.42 -13.33 -8.82
C PHE A 203 -0.23 -13.90 -10.23
N VAL A 204 0.28 -13.09 -11.15
CA VAL A 204 0.64 -13.49 -12.50
C VAL A 204 1.95 -12.82 -12.91
N LYS A 205 2.78 -13.53 -13.68
CA LYS A 205 4.01 -12.93 -14.22
C LYS A 205 3.67 -11.97 -15.36
N GLN A 206 4.26 -10.79 -15.34
CA GLN A 206 4.07 -9.82 -16.42
C GLN A 206 4.49 -10.36 -17.79
N LEU A 207 5.47 -11.25 -17.84
CA LEU A 207 5.92 -11.86 -19.09
C LEU A 207 4.85 -12.75 -19.72
N ASP A 208 4.06 -13.46 -18.91
CA ASP A 208 3.06 -14.42 -19.36
C ASP A 208 1.79 -13.76 -19.93
N ILE A 209 1.65 -12.44 -19.71
CA ILE A 209 0.50 -11.64 -20.16
C ILE A 209 0.84 -10.65 -21.28
N SER A 210 1.98 -10.83 -21.95
CA SER A 210 2.43 -9.92 -23.02
C SER A 210 1.43 -9.82 -24.21
N LYS A 211 0.65 -10.85 -24.48
CA LYS A 211 -0.39 -10.88 -25.51
C LYS A 211 -1.55 -9.88 -25.26
N TYR A 212 -1.74 -9.44 -24.01
CA TYR A 212 -2.77 -8.46 -23.65
C TYR A 212 -2.30 -7.00 -23.75
N LYS A 213 -1.06 -6.75 -24.19
CA LYS A 213 -0.62 -5.40 -24.48
C LYS A 213 -1.36 -4.84 -25.70
N LYS A 214 -1.82 -3.60 -25.58
CA LYS A 214 -2.40 -2.87 -26.71
C LYS A 214 -1.39 -2.74 -27.83
N ILE A 215 -1.82 -3.06 -29.04
CA ILE A 215 -1.04 -2.80 -30.26
C ILE A 215 -1.04 -1.28 -30.45
N LYS A 216 0.14 -0.69 -30.47
CA LYS A 216 0.33 0.74 -30.74
C LYS A 216 0.30 1.00 -32.20
#